data_1ea4e859cac4681cc503212f57247732
#
_entry.id   1ea4e859cac4681cc503212f57247732
#
_cell.length_a   1.000
_cell.length_b   1.000
_cell.length_c   1.000
_cell.angle_alpha   90.00
_cell.angle_beta   90.00
_cell.angle_gamma   90.00
#
_symmetry.space_group_name_H-M   'P 1'
#
loop_
_entity.id
_entity.type
_entity.pdbx_description
1 polymer ?
#
loop_
_entity_poly.entity_id
_entity_poly.type
_entity_poly.pdbx_seq_one_letter_code
_entity_poly.pdbx_strand_id
1 'polypeptide(L)'
;GVFDFFGVNIPAIFSDVTGHADLRLFLLQRFSYLLAGIGLISMTIALVKRLPHKPWKIAVVYTFSSLFLLAACLGGLLYILHYNHQLDLRHQYIMTFDKYADVPHVDLLVNDISVTPQGYRLAGKSTVKVANNNAKPLDKIIFYLNPELTVTSVEMAGKNLLFRRDHQVIEVDQPIQQQEELTLTINYEGKISENICYTDVLTEDYLDTKVPQVFWRFGKRYAWLSNTFTLLTPECIWYPVTIAPVNPGAPYNVRKNFTDYTLTVHYEGDKTVLSQGKSKIDGPAITFTNATALPGISLTIADYDKKALRVDSTDYEIYYFKGHDYFSKYFEPLSDTLPGVIREVKNSLEIEKDRDYPFGKFVLAETPV
;
A
#
# COMPACT_ATOMS: atom_id res chain seq x y z
N GLY A 1 20.77 -2.65 5.34
CA GLY A 1 21.51 -3.25 4.22
C GLY A 1 22.05 -4.65 4.50
N VAL A 2 22.73 -5.27 3.54
CA VAL A 2 23.28 -6.63 3.68
C VAL A 2 24.26 -6.77 4.85
N PHE A 3 24.96 -5.70 5.22
CA PHE A 3 25.89 -5.65 6.34
C PHE A 3 25.26 -5.22 7.69
N ASP A 4 23.97 -5.04 7.71
CA ASP A 4 23.23 -4.72 8.94
C ASP A 4 22.95 -6.01 9.74
N PHE A 5 23.94 -6.42 10.53
CA PHE A 5 23.85 -7.66 11.32
C PHE A 5 22.66 -7.69 12.27
N PHE A 6 22.34 -6.57 12.89
CA PHE A 6 21.19 -6.48 13.80
C PHE A 6 19.84 -6.35 13.07
N GLY A 7 19.86 -6.05 11.77
CA GLY A 7 18.64 -5.89 10.98
C GLY A 7 17.84 -4.64 11.31
N VAL A 8 18.48 -3.62 11.88
CA VAL A 8 17.82 -2.37 12.30
C VAL A 8 17.20 -1.63 11.13
N ASN A 9 17.82 -1.73 9.93
CA ASN A 9 17.33 -1.09 8.71
C ASN A 9 16.56 -2.05 7.77
N ILE A 10 16.29 -3.27 8.21
CA ILE A 10 15.36 -4.13 7.48
C ILE A 10 13.97 -3.70 7.93
N PRO A 11 13.07 -3.31 7.01
CA PRO A 11 11.70 -2.92 7.35
C PRO A 11 10.86 -4.16 7.70
N ALA A 12 11.32 -4.93 8.67
CA ALA A 12 10.68 -6.16 9.10
C ALA A 12 10.46 -6.11 10.61
N ILE A 13 9.70 -5.11 11.06
CA ILE A 13 9.15 -5.15 12.40
C ILE A 13 8.22 -6.36 12.44
N PHE A 14 8.43 -7.21 13.44
CA PHE A 14 7.55 -8.35 13.68
C PHE A 14 6.19 -7.80 14.14
N SER A 15 5.15 -8.18 13.43
CA SER A 15 3.76 -7.96 13.84
C SER A 15 3.17 -9.31 14.24
N ASP A 16 2.43 -9.35 15.32
CA ASP A 16 1.68 -10.54 15.77
C ASP A 16 0.50 -10.87 14.83
N VAL A 17 0.08 -9.92 14.00
CA VAL A 17 -1.00 -10.09 13.01
C VAL A 17 -0.48 -10.61 11.67
N THR A 18 0.60 -10.03 11.17
CA THR A 18 1.13 -10.32 9.82
C THR A 18 2.47 -11.06 9.83
N GLY A 19 3.08 -11.22 11.00
CA GLY A 19 4.43 -11.76 11.12
C GLY A 19 5.49 -10.76 10.63
N HIS A 20 6.56 -11.28 10.03
CA HIS A 20 7.57 -10.45 9.37
C HIS A 20 7.08 -10.04 7.98
N ALA A 21 7.09 -8.75 7.69
CA ALA A 21 6.65 -8.20 6.42
C ALA A 21 7.39 -8.82 5.22
N ASP A 22 8.73 -8.90 5.29
CA ASP A 22 9.60 -9.42 4.25
C ASP A 22 10.38 -10.67 4.72
N LEU A 23 9.64 -11.68 5.23
CA LEU A 23 10.25 -12.87 5.81
C LEU A 23 11.31 -13.54 4.91
N ARG A 24 11.06 -13.59 3.59
CA ARG A 24 12.00 -14.20 2.64
C ARG A 24 13.33 -13.46 2.60
N LEU A 25 13.30 -12.15 2.53
CA LEU A 25 14.49 -11.30 2.47
C LEU A 25 15.23 -11.31 3.81
N PHE A 26 14.47 -11.27 4.91
CA PHE A 26 15.01 -11.42 6.27
C PHE A 26 15.74 -12.76 6.43
N LEU A 27 15.12 -13.88 6.07
CA LEU A 27 15.72 -15.19 6.15
C LEU A 27 16.94 -15.31 5.24
N LEU A 28 16.89 -14.81 4.00
CA LEU A 28 18.03 -14.83 3.08
C LEU A 28 19.26 -14.15 3.71
N GLN A 29 19.06 -12.99 4.32
CA GLN A 29 20.13 -12.29 5.03
C GLN A 29 20.66 -13.11 6.22
N ARG A 30 19.78 -13.62 7.08
CA ARG A 30 20.17 -14.39 8.27
C ARG A 30 20.88 -15.69 7.91
N PHE A 31 20.41 -16.40 6.90
CA PHE A 31 21.10 -17.61 6.41
C PHE A 31 22.47 -17.28 5.82
N SER A 32 22.62 -16.16 5.12
CA SER A 32 23.93 -15.72 4.61
C SER A 32 24.91 -15.49 5.76
N TYR A 33 24.51 -14.85 6.85
CA TYR A 33 25.36 -14.70 8.03
C TYR A 33 25.67 -16.02 8.72
N LEU A 34 24.69 -16.90 8.84
CA LEU A 34 24.90 -18.23 9.43
C LEU A 34 25.92 -19.04 8.63
N LEU A 35 25.78 -19.07 7.31
CA LEU A 35 26.72 -19.75 6.43
C LEU A 35 28.11 -19.13 6.50
N ALA A 36 28.22 -17.80 6.53
CA ALA A 36 29.51 -17.11 6.73
C ALA A 36 30.15 -17.50 8.06
N GLY A 37 29.38 -17.53 9.15
CA GLY A 37 29.85 -17.92 10.46
C GLY A 37 30.39 -19.36 10.49
N ILE A 38 29.64 -20.32 9.94
CA ILE A 38 30.06 -21.72 9.82
C ILE A 38 31.34 -21.82 8.98
N GLY A 39 31.42 -21.14 7.84
CA GLY A 39 32.58 -21.11 6.96
C GLY A 39 33.82 -20.56 7.66
N LEU A 40 33.71 -19.43 8.36
CA LEU A 40 34.83 -18.81 9.09
C LEU A 40 35.30 -19.67 10.27
N ILE A 41 34.40 -20.25 11.05
CA ILE A 41 34.75 -21.16 12.14
C ILE A 41 35.49 -22.39 11.59
N SER A 42 34.99 -23.01 10.53
CA SER A 42 35.63 -24.17 9.88
C SER A 42 37.01 -23.81 9.35
N MET A 43 37.14 -22.62 8.74
CA MET A 43 38.44 -22.13 8.25
C MET A 43 39.41 -21.87 9.41
N THR A 44 38.96 -21.29 10.50
CA THR A 44 39.79 -21.09 11.71
C THR A 44 40.28 -22.42 12.26
N ILE A 45 39.44 -23.45 12.32
CA ILE A 45 39.84 -24.81 12.76
C ILE A 45 40.93 -25.38 11.87
N ALA A 46 40.86 -25.15 10.55
CA ALA A 46 41.88 -25.62 9.60
C ALA A 46 43.22 -24.86 9.71
N LEU A 47 43.16 -23.55 10.04
CA LEU A 47 44.34 -22.68 10.15
C LEU A 47 45.07 -22.83 11.49
N VAL A 48 44.38 -23.21 12.56
CA VAL A 48 45.03 -23.39 13.86
C VAL A 48 45.87 -24.65 13.85
N LYS A 49 47.18 -24.49 13.96
CA LYS A 49 48.16 -25.59 14.08
C LYS A 49 47.93 -26.33 15.39
N ARG A 50 47.26 -27.46 15.33
CA ARG A 50 47.11 -28.43 16.41
C ARG A 50 47.84 -29.73 16.01
N LEU A 51 47.63 -30.78 16.75
CA LEU A 51 48.21 -32.09 16.53
C LEU A 51 48.24 -32.53 15.06
N PRO A 52 49.19 -33.38 14.62
CA PRO A 52 49.37 -33.77 13.22
C PRO A 52 48.10 -34.40 12.68
N HIS A 53 47.49 -33.76 11.69
CA HIS A 53 46.28 -34.23 11.01
C HIS A 53 46.67 -34.88 9.67
N LYS A 54 45.90 -35.89 9.28
CA LYS A 54 46.01 -36.45 7.93
C LYS A 54 45.67 -35.37 6.91
N PRO A 55 46.50 -35.16 5.84
CA PRO A 55 46.32 -34.04 4.89
C PRO A 55 44.92 -34.03 4.21
N TRP A 56 44.34 -35.19 3.96
CA TRP A 56 43.01 -35.26 3.36
C TRP A 56 41.90 -34.67 4.25
N LYS A 57 42.00 -34.79 5.59
CA LYS A 57 41.04 -34.20 6.52
C LYS A 57 41.09 -32.68 6.48
N ILE A 58 42.29 -32.11 6.35
CA ILE A 58 42.47 -30.66 6.22
C ILE A 58 41.87 -30.19 4.90
N ALA A 59 42.09 -30.91 3.80
CA ALA A 59 41.53 -30.60 2.50
C ALA A 59 39.97 -30.60 2.54
N VAL A 60 39.35 -31.58 3.19
CA VAL A 60 37.91 -31.62 3.38
C VAL A 60 37.40 -30.40 4.14
N VAL A 61 38.09 -29.99 5.23
CA VAL A 61 37.66 -28.81 6.00
C VAL A 61 37.79 -27.54 5.18
N TYR A 62 38.86 -27.36 4.41
CA TYR A 62 39.00 -26.22 3.49
C TYR A 62 37.91 -26.19 2.41
N THR A 63 37.62 -27.34 1.79
CA THR A 63 36.57 -27.44 0.79
C THR A 63 35.21 -27.07 1.40
N PHE A 64 34.94 -27.60 2.58
CA PHE A 64 33.69 -27.32 3.29
C PHE A 64 33.56 -25.83 3.66
N SER A 65 34.64 -25.27 4.25
CA SER A 65 34.72 -23.85 4.57
C SER A 65 34.50 -22.97 3.35
N SER A 66 35.18 -23.26 2.25
CA SER A 66 35.04 -22.49 0.99
C SER A 66 33.64 -22.59 0.42
N LEU A 67 32.98 -23.75 0.47
CA LEU A 67 31.62 -23.94 0.00
C LEU A 67 30.64 -23.08 0.80
N PHE A 68 30.76 -23.05 2.13
CA PHE A 68 29.88 -22.22 2.98
C PHE A 68 30.12 -20.73 2.77
N LEU A 69 31.35 -20.28 2.61
CA LEU A 69 31.68 -18.89 2.32
C LEU A 69 31.15 -18.46 0.94
N LEU A 70 31.30 -19.31 -0.08
CA LEU A 70 30.72 -19.05 -1.40
C LEU A 70 29.19 -18.96 -1.36
N ALA A 71 28.53 -19.87 -0.64
CA ALA A 71 27.06 -19.82 -0.45
C ALA A 71 26.62 -18.57 0.30
N ALA A 72 27.39 -18.12 1.30
CA ALA A 72 27.12 -16.86 2.01
C ALA A 72 27.24 -15.64 1.08
N CYS A 73 28.30 -15.60 0.26
CA CYS A 73 28.50 -14.55 -0.74
C CYS A 73 27.38 -14.53 -1.78
N LEU A 74 26.94 -15.70 -2.25
CA LEU A 74 25.82 -15.82 -3.17
C LEU A 74 24.52 -15.28 -2.55
N GLY A 75 24.24 -15.66 -1.29
CA GLY A 75 23.05 -15.13 -0.58
C GLY A 75 23.11 -13.61 -0.41
N GLY A 76 24.28 -13.06 -0.06
CA GLY A 76 24.48 -11.61 0.01
C GLY A 76 24.29 -10.92 -1.35
N LEU A 77 24.81 -11.53 -2.43
CA LEU A 77 24.60 -11.02 -3.79
C LEU A 77 23.12 -11.01 -4.19
N LEU A 78 22.40 -12.11 -3.95
CA LEU A 78 20.98 -12.18 -4.24
C LEU A 78 20.19 -11.12 -3.46
N TYR A 79 20.55 -10.84 -2.21
CA TYR A 79 19.99 -9.77 -1.42
C TYR A 79 20.21 -8.40 -2.08
N ILE A 80 21.43 -8.09 -2.50
CA ILE A 80 21.78 -6.83 -3.14
C ILE A 80 21.04 -6.67 -4.48
N LEU A 81 21.00 -7.72 -5.30
CA LEU A 81 20.30 -7.71 -6.58
C LEU A 81 18.79 -7.46 -6.41
N HIS A 82 18.17 -8.10 -5.41
CA HIS A 82 16.77 -7.85 -5.11
C HIS A 82 16.54 -6.40 -4.71
N TYR A 83 17.36 -5.85 -3.81
CA TYR A 83 17.23 -4.46 -3.35
C TYR A 83 17.40 -3.46 -4.50
N ASN A 84 18.43 -3.63 -5.32
CA ASN A 84 18.67 -2.76 -6.47
C ASN A 84 17.51 -2.83 -7.47
N HIS A 85 16.96 -4.03 -7.72
CA HIS A 85 15.82 -4.19 -8.60
C HIS A 85 14.59 -3.39 -8.10
N GLN A 86 14.32 -3.38 -6.80
CA GLN A 86 13.23 -2.57 -6.23
C GLN A 86 13.46 -1.06 -6.40
N LEU A 87 14.71 -0.60 -6.23
CA LEU A 87 15.08 0.79 -6.49
C LEU A 87 14.93 1.17 -7.96
N ASP A 88 15.36 0.30 -8.87
CA ASP A 88 15.24 0.51 -10.31
C ASP A 88 13.77 0.59 -10.75
N LEU A 89 12.91 -0.28 -10.20
CA LEU A 89 11.46 -0.22 -10.46
C LEU A 89 10.88 1.11 -9.99
N ARG A 90 11.21 1.56 -8.78
CA ARG A 90 10.73 2.85 -8.29
C ARG A 90 11.22 4.00 -9.17
N HIS A 91 12.48 3.99 -9.59
CA HIS A 91 13.02 5.00 -10.50
C HIS A 91 12.26 5.05 -11.83
N GLN A 92 11.94 3.88 -12.41
CA GLN A 92 11.11 3.80 -13.62
C GLN A 92 9.70 4.39 -13.41
N TYR A 93 9.09 4.18 -12.24
CA TYR A 93 7.78 4.75 -11.92
C TYR A 93 7.84 6.27 -11.76
N ILE A 94 8.92 6.81 -11.16
CA ILE A 94 9.16 8.26 -11.08
C ILE A 94 9.32 8.85 -12.48
N MET A 95 10.16 8.26 -13.32
CA MET A 95 10.34 8.72 -14.70
C MET A 95 9.03 8.69 -15.51
N THR A 96 8.20 7.65 -15.28
CA THR A 96 6.89 7.59 -15.93
C THR A 96 5.96 8.66 -15.38
N PHE A 97 5.97 8.93 -14.08
CA PHE A 97 5.18 10.01 -13.48
C PHE A 97 5.57 11.37 -14.12
N ASP A 98 6.85 11.68 -14.19
CA ASP A 98 7.37 12.94 -14.78
C ASP A 98 6.99 13.09 -16.26
N LYS A 99 7.06 11.97 -17.02
CA LYS A 99 6.69 11.97 -18.44
C LYS A 99 5.23 12.37 -18.68
N TYR A 100 4.33 12.04 -17.76
CA TYR A 100 2.90 12.32 -17.88
C TYR A 100 2.43 13.49 -17.00
N ALA A 101 3.31 14.16 -16.26
CA ALA A 101 2.96 15.22 -15.32
C ALA A 101 2.24 16.41 -15.98
N ASP A 102 2.67 16.80 -17.18
CA ASP A 102 2.11 17.93 -17.92
C ASP A 102 1.00 17.55 -18.91
N VAL A 103 0.66 16.26 -19.00
CA VAL A 103 -0.39 15.79 -19.92
C VAL A 103 -1.76 16.18 -19.35
N PRO A 104 -2.65 16.78 -20.14
CA PRO A 104 -3.99 17.11 -19.68
C PRO A 104 -4.77 15.86 -19.26
N HIS A 105 -5.39 15.92 -18.10
CA HIS A 105 -6.20 14.84 -17.54
C HIS A 105 -7.69 15.17 -17.62
N VAL A 106 -8.51 14.13 -17.71
CA VAL A 106 -9.95 14.23 -17.50
C VAL A 106 -10.26 14.23 -15.99
N ASP A 107 -11.39 14.82 -15.62
CA ASP A 107 -11.89 14.71 -14.24
C ASP A 107 -12.63 13.39 -14.05
N LEU A 108 -12.35 12.71 -12.94
CA LEU A 108 -13.03 11.49 -12.53
C LEU A 108 -14.23 11.87 -11.67
N LEU A 109 -15.44 11.71 -12.22
CA LEU A 109 -16.69 12.10 -11.55
C LEU A 109 -17.23 10.98 -10.67
N VAL A 110 -17.29 9.76 -11.21
CA VAL A 110 -17.83 8.57 -10.53
C VAL A 110 -16.87 7.41 -10.71
N ASN A 111 -16.69 6.58 -9.69
CA ASN A 111 -15.96 5.33 -9.78
C ASN A 111 -16.70 4.25 -8.98
N ASP A 112 -17.40 3.36 -9.70
CA ASP A 112 -18.04 2.17 -9.16
C ASP A 112 -17.05 1.02 -9.21
N ILE A 113 -16.51 0.66 -8.06
CA ILE A 113 -15.43 -0.32 -7.90
C ILE A 113 -16.01 -1.62 -7.34
N SER A 114 -15.75 -2.73 -8.01
CA SER A 114 -16.04 -4.08 -7.53
C SER A 114 -14.75 -4.87 -7.44
N VAL A 115 -14.41 -5.39 -6.25
CA VAL A 115 -13.15 -6.11 -6.03
C VAL A 115 -13.35 -7.42 -5.30
N THR A 116 -12.48 -8.36 -5.59
CA THR A 116 -12.36 -9.65 -4.94
C THR A 116 -10.91 -9.86 -4.50
N PRO A 117 -10.59 -9.62 -3.22
CA PRO A 117 -9.27 -9.97 -2.65
C PRO A 117 -9.11 -11.50 -2.59
N GLN A 118 -7.98 -12.01 -3.07
CA GLN A 118 -7.65 -13.44 -3.12
C GLN A 118 -6.23 -13.69 -2.61
N GLY A 119 -6.07 -13.78 -1.31
CA GLY A 119 -4.76 -13.92 -0.68
C GLY A 119 -3.84 -12.75 -1.01
N TYR A 120 -2.79 -13.01 -1.82
CA TYR A 120 -1.81 -11.99 -2.24
C TYR A 120 -2.16 -11.30 -3.56
N ARG A 121 -3.35 -11.51 -4.08
CA ARG A 121 -3.81 -10.94 -5.35
C ARG A 121 -5.14 -10.22 -5.17
N LEU A 122 -5.40 -9.28 -6.07
CA LEU A 122 -6.64 -8.54 -6.18
C LEU A 122 -7.18 -8.72 -7.60
N ALA A 123 -8.45 -9.08 -7.74
CA ALA A 123 -9.18 -8.93 -8.99
C ALA A 123 -10.17 -7.77 -8.84
N GLY A 124 -10.26 -6.91 -9.83
CA GLY A 124 -11.09 -5.72 -9.77
C GLY A 124 -11.71 -5.33 -11.10
N LYS A 125 -12.86 -4.68 -10.99
CA LYS A 125 -13.58 -4.04 -12.07
C LYS A 125 -13.97 -2.64 -11.60
N SER A 126 -13.63 -1.62 -12.38
CA SER A 126 -14.04 -0.23 -12.13
C SER A 126 -14.86 0.28 -13.29
N THR A 127 -16.07 0.77 -13.02
CA THR A 127 -16.86 1.52 -13.98
C THR A 127 -16.70 3.00 -13.65
N VAL A 128 -15.98 3.71 -14.50
CA VAL A 128 -15.57 5.09 -14.28
C VAL A 128 -16.35 6.03 -15.19
N LYS A 129 -16.86 7.13 -14.63
CA LYS A 129 -17.43 8.24 -15.40
C LYS A 129 -16.44 9.38 -15.36
N VAL A 130 -15.99 9.84 -16.52
CA VAL A 130 -15.01 10.91 -16.68
C VAL A 130 -15.58 12.06 -17.48
N ALA A 131 -15.10 13.28 -17.24
CA ALA A 131 -15.45 14.47 -17.98
C ALA A 131 -14.20 15.22 -18.47
N ASN A 132 -14.26 15.74 -19.68
CA ASN A 132 -13.23 16.63 -20.20
C ASN A 132 -13.57 18.09 -19.94
N ASN A 133 -13.14 18.61 -18.79
CA ASN A 133 -13.31 20.02 -18.43
C ASN A 133 -12.13 20.89 -18.93
N ASN A 134 -11.24 20.35 -19.78
CA ASN A 134 -10.19 21.13 -20.39
C ASN A 134 -10.76 22.04 -21.50
N ALA A 135 -10.00 23.08 -21.85
CA ALA A 135 -10.36 24.03 -22.90
C ALA A 135 -10.32 23.45 -24.34
N LYS A 136 -9.77 22.22 -24.48
CA LYS A 136 -9.57 21.54 -25.77
C LYS A 136 -10.02 20.09 -25.72
N PRO A 137 -10.39 19.48 -26.85
CA PRO A 137 -10.56 18.04 -26.96
C PRO A 137 -9.25 17.33 -26.61
N LEU A 138 -9.36 16.12 -26.09
CA LEU A 138 -8.24 15.22 -25.83
C LEU A 138 -8.35 14.01 -26.78
N ASP A 139 -7.20 13.63 -27.37
CA ASP A 139 -7.15 12.48 -28.29
C ASP A 139 -7.16 11.15 -27.56
N LYS A 140 -6.76 11.17 -26.27
CA LYS A 140 -6.64 9.98 -25.42
C LYS A 140 -7.10 10.28 -24.00
N ILE A 141 -7.54 9.23 -23.31
CA ILE A 141 -7.86 9.29 -21.89
C ILE A 141 -6.74 8.57 -21.13
N ILE A 142 -6.24 9.22 -20.08
CA ILE A 142 -5.17 8.68 -19.22
C ILE A 142 -5.71 8.31 -17.87
N PHE A 143 -5.40 7.07 -17.45
CA PHE A 143 -5.62 6.59 -16.09
C PHE A 143 -4.31 6.16 -15.45
N TYR A 144 -4.27 6.21 -14.13
CA TYR A 144 -3.22 5.63 -13.30
C TYR A 144 -3.78 4.42 -12.55
N LEU A 145 -3.01 3.35 -12.50
CA LEU A 145 -3.33 2.11 -11.79
C LEU A 145 -2.03 1.46 -11.34
N ASN A 146 -2.05 0.76 -10.22
CA ASN A 146 -0.87 0.05 -9.71
C ASN A 146 -0.19 -0.77 -10.81
N PRO A 147 1.13 -0.63 -11.00
CA PRO A 147 1.83 -1.28 -12.14
C PRO A 147 1.82 -2.81 -12.08
N GLU A 148 1.67 -3.42 -10.90
CA GLU A 148 1.55 -4.88 -10.71
C GLU A 148 0.12 -5.41 -10.95
N LEU A 149 -0.85 -4.51 -11.20
CA LEU A 149 -2.19 -4.87 -11.66
C LEU A 149 -2.23 -4.88 -13.18
N THR A 150 -2.41 -6.05 -13.76
CA THR A 150 -2.57 -6.23 -15.21
C THR A 150 -3.98 -5.81 -15.61
N VAL A 151 -4.09 -4.88 -16.55
CA VAL A 151 -5.37 -4.52 -17.17
C VAL A 151 -5.73 -5.58 -18.19
N THR A 152 -6.89 -6.20 -18.02
CA THR A 152 -7.36 -7.29 -18.91
C THR A 152 -8.25 -6.77 -20.03
N SER A 153 -9.05 -5.73 -19.76
CA SER A 153 -9.85 -5.04 -20.79
C SER A 153 -10.17 -3.61 -20.38
N VAL A 154 -10.39 -2.76 -21.38
CA VAL A 154 -11.02 -1.45 -21.24
C VAL A 154 -12.19 -1.42 -22.21
N GLU A 155 -13.38 -1.14 -21.71
CA GLU A 155 -14.61 -1.23 -22.47
C GLU A 155 -15.42 0.06 -22.40
N MET A 156 -16.09 0.40 -23.49
CA MET A 156 -17.08 1.47 -23.54
C MET A 156 -18.33 0.96 -24.27
N ALA A 157 -19.50 1.07 -23.64
CA ALA A 157 -20.78 0.59 -24.18
C ALA A 157 -20.70 -0.89 -24.66
N GLY A 158 -19.96 -1.76 -23.95
CA GLY A 158 -19.80 -3.18 -24.27
C GLY A 158 -18.79 -3.47 -25.40
N LYS A 159 -18.07 -2.46 -25.89
CA LYS A 159 -17.02 -2.65 -26.92
C LYS A 159 -15.64 -2.44 -26.30
N ASN A 160 -14.72 -3.35 -26.60
CA ASN A 160 -13.33 -3.22 -26.20
C ASN A 160 -12.66 -2.02 -26.89
N LEU A 161 -11.96 -1.21 -26.12
CA LEU A 161 -11.12 -0.12 -26.60
C LEU A 161 -9.66 -0.58 -26.67
N LEU A 162 -8.91 0.02 -27.59
CA LEU A 162 -7.47 -0.14 -27.60
C LEU A 162 -6.86 0.71 -26.49
N PHE A 163 -5.91 0.12 -25.78
CA PHE A 163 -5.16 0.80 -24.76
C PHE A 163 -3.69 0.38 -24.75
N ARG A 164 -2.84 1.23 -24.23
CA ARG A 164 -1.43 0.95 -24.00
C ARG A 164 -1.11 1.12 -22.52
N ARG A 165 -0.28 0.24 -22.01
CA ARG A 165 0.23 0.29 -20.64
C ARG A 165 1.67 0.81 -20.63
N ASP A 166 1.95 1.84 -19.80
CA ASP A 166 3.29 2.34 -19.52
C ASP A 166 3.44 2.42 -17.99
N HIS A 167 3.97 1.36 -17.39
CA HIS A 167 4.02 1.16 -15.95
C HIS A 167 2.67 1.44 -15.25
N GLN A 168 2.56 2.52 -14.45
CA GLN A 168 1.33 2.91 -13.77
C GLN A 168 0.31 3.60 -14.68
N VAL A 169 0.67 3.97 -15.89
CA VAL A 169 -0.19 4.73 -16.80
C VAL A 169 -0.92 3.81 -17.78
N ILE A 170 -2.21 4.02 -17.95
CA ILE A 170 -3.05 3.41 -18.97
C ILE A 170 -3.45 4.51 -19.95
N GLU A 171 -2.95 4.47 -21.17
CA GLU A 171 -3.40 5.32 -22.26
C GLU A 171 -4.52 4.58 -23.00
N VAL A 172 -5.72 5.15 -23.01
CA VAL A 172 -6.86 4.63 -23.76
C VAL A 172 -7.03 5.43 -25.04
N ASP A 173 -7.01 4.76 -26.19
CA ASP A 173 -7.17 5.37 -27.52
C ASP A 173 -8.66 5.73 -27.76
N GLN A 174 -9.17 6.66 -26.97
CA GLN A 174 -10.53 7.17 -27.04
C GLN A 174 -10.51 8.70 -26.95
N PRO A 175 -10.83 9.40 -28.04
CA PRO A 175 -10.99 10.86 -28.01
C PRO A 175 -12.18 11.24 -27.12
N ILE A 176 -12.05 12.40 -26.46
CA ILE A 176 -13.13 13.01 -25.68
C ILE A 176 -13.21 14.51 -25.98
N GLN A 177 -14.39 14.96 -26.39
CA GLN A 177 -14.62 16.37 -26.74
C GLN A 177 -14.62 17.25 -25.49
N GLN A 178 -14.49 18.56 -25.70
CA GLN A 178 -14.66 19.52 -24.61
C GLN A 178 -16.05 19.41 -23.99
N GLN A 179 -16.12 19.36 -22.66
CA GLN A 179 -17.35 19.19 -21.89
C GLN A 179 -18.12 17.88 -22.15
N GLU A 180 -17.48 16.92 -22.81
CA GLU A 180 -18.05 15.59 -22.99
C GLU A 180 -17.82 14.74 -21.74
N GLU A 181 -18.79 13.88 -21.44
CA GLU A 181 -18.72 12.85 -20.41
C GLU A 181 -18.75 11.46 -21.05
N LEU A 182 -17.86 10.59 -20.60
CA LEU A 182 -17.81 9.20 -21.05
C LEU A 182 -17.81 8.25 -19.85
N THR A 183 -18.37 7.06 -20.07
CA THR A 183 -18.34 5.97 -19.10
C THR A 183 -17.55 4.80 -19.66
N LEU A 184 -16.51 4.38 -18.92
CA LEU A 184 -15.65 3.26 -19.29
C LEU A 184 -15.67 2.21 -18.18
N THR A 185 -15.45 0.96 -18.58
CA THR A 185 -15.24 -0.15 -17.63
C THR A 185 -13.82 -0.66 -17.79
N ILE A 186 -13.07 -0.74 -16.70
CA ILE A 186 -11.69 -1.22 -16.67
C ILE A 186 -11.65 -2.46 -15.80
N ASN A 187 -11.24 -3.59 -16.38
CA ASN A 187 -11.05 -4.87 -15.69
C ASN A 187 -9.55 -5.08 -15.44
N TYR A 188 -9.19 -5.50 -14.24
CA TYR A 188 -7.78 -5.65 -13.84
C TYR A 188 -7.60 -6.72 -12.77
N GLU A 189 -6.42 -7.31 -12.74
CA GLU A 189 -6.03 -8.29 -11.71
C GLU A 189 -4.53 -8.31 -11.48
N GLY A 190 -4.08 -8.70 -10.29
CA GLY A 190 -2.67 -8.84 -10.02
C GLY A 190 -2.29 -8.71 -8.55
N LYS A 191 -1.09 -8.24 -8.32
CA LYS A 191 -0.54 -7.88 -7.01
C LYS A 191 -0.51 -6.37 -6.85
N ILE A 192 -0.11 -5.91 -5.68
CA ILE A 192 0.07 -4.49 -5.41
C ILE A 192 1.53 -4.24 -5.07
N SER A 193 2.13 -3.27 -5.76
CA SER A 193 3.46 -2.74 -5.47
C SER A 193 3.35 -1.45 -4.66
N GLU A 194 4.06 -1.36 -3.54
CA GLU A 194 4.16 -0.11 -2.77
C GLU A 194 5.21 0.86 -3.33
N ASN A 195 6.05 0.41 -4.27
CA ASN A 195 7.07 1.27 -4.91
C ASN A 195 6.47 2.42 -5.73
N ILE A 196 5.14 2.33 -6.00
CA ILE A 196 4.39 3.37 -6.70
C ILE A 196 3.98 4.55 -5.80
N CYS A 197 4.03 4.38 -4.48
CA CYS A 197 3.55 5.41 -3.56
C CYS A 197 4.45 6.65 -3.63
N TYR A 198 3.81 7.81 -3.83
CA TYR A 198 4.49 9.12 -3.85
C TYR A 198 5.64 9.19 -4.87
N THR A 199 5.35 8.96 -6.14
CA THR A 199 6.31 9.07 -7.25
C THR A 199 6.75 10.50 -7.55
N ASP A 200 6.13 11.49 -6.93
CA ASP A 200 6.55 12.89 -6.90
C ASP A 200 7.71 13.16 -5.92
N VAL A 201 8.14 12.16 -5.15
CA VAL A 201 9.26 12.25 -4.20
C VAL A 201 10.43 11.42 -4.72
N LEU A 202 11.61 12.04 -4.82
CA LEU A 202 12.84 11.37 -5.21
C LEU A 202 13.15 10.18 -4.28
N THR A 203 13.79 9.16 -4.82
CA THR A 203 14.09 7.94 -4.06
C THR A 203 14.97 8.22 -2.85
N GLU A 204 15.95 9.12 -2.96
CA GLU A 204 16.83 9.53 -1.88
C GLU A 204 16.04 10.16 -0.73
N ASP A 205 15.13 11.09 -1.04
CA ASP A 205 14.28 11.76 -0.06
C ASP A 205 13.25 10.80 0.54
N TYR A 206 12.75 9.88 -0.27
CA TYR A 206 11.81 8.84 0.18
C TYR A 206 12.46 7.87 1.18
N LEU A 207 13.75 7.58 1.02
CA LEU A 207 14.52 6.68 1.89
C LEU A 207 15.24 7.43 3.03
N ASP A 208 15.32 8.77 2.98
CA ASP A 208 16.01 9.54 4.02
C ASP A 208 15.23 9.52 5.34
N THR A 209 15.80 8.84 6.31
CA THR A 209 15.25 8.76 7.67
C THR A 209 15.54 9.99 8.53
N LYS A 210 16.36 10.93 8.05
CA LYS A 210 16.75 12.14 8.80
C LYS A 210 15.76 13.29 8.62
N VAL A 211 14.89 13.20 7.61
CA VAL A 211 13.84 14.20 7.39
C VAL A 211 12.75 14.05 8.47
N PRO A 212 12.12 15.14 8.98
CA PRO A 212 11.02 15.07 9.96
C PRO A 212 9.85 14.19 9.58
N GLN A 213 9.81 13.70 8.35
CA GLN A 213 8.87 12.71 7.83
C GLN A 213 9.08 11.28 8.39
N VAL A 214 10.11 11.04 9.20
CA VAL A 214 10.39 9.74 9.84
C VAL A 214 9.18 9.19 10.59
N PHE A 215 8.43 10.04 11.28
CA PHE A 215 7.19 9.65 11.98
C PHE A 215 6.12 9.06 11.05
N TRP A 216 6.12 9.45 9.77
CA TRP A 216 5.14 9.02 8.80
C TRP A 216 5.52 7.75 8.06
N ARG A 217 6.80 7.33 8.12
CA ARG A 217 7.33 6.21 7.34
C ARG A 217 7.77 5.02 8.16
N PHE A 218 8.07 5.21 9.43
CA PHE A 218 8.57 4.13 10.26
C PHE A 218 7.48 3.07 10.46
N GLY A 219 7.69 1.89 9.86
CA GLY A 219 6.74 0.79 9.87
C GLY A 219 5.46 0.99 9.07
N LYS A 220 5.22 2.15 8.46
CA LYS A 220 4.00 2.42 7.71
C LYS A 220 3.98 1.65 6.39
N ARG A 221 2.91 0.89 6.19
CA ARG A 221 2.59 0.23 4.93
C ARG A 221 1.41 0.95 4.26
N TYR A 222 1.44 1.01 2.93
CA TYR A 222 0.37 1.56 2.10
C TYR A 222 -0.48 0.46 1.47
N ALA A 223 0.08 -0.73 1.33
CA ALA A 223 -0.61 -1.89 0.85
C ALA A 223 -0.15 -3.16 1.57
N TRP A 224 -1.09 -4.02 1.86
CA TRP A 224 -0.87 -5.37 2.32
C TRP A 224 -1.97 -6.28 1.81
N LEU A 225 -1.62 -7.36 1.16
CA LEU A 225 -2.57 -8.38 0.72
C LEU A 225 -2.11 -9.73 1.27
N SER A 226 -2.92 -10.33 2.14
CA SER A 226 -2.71 -11.68 2.63
C SER A 226 -4.04 -12.30 3.08
N ASN A 227 -4.02 -13.57 3.41
CA ASN A 227 -5.19 -14.25 3.99
C ASN A 227 -5.50 -13.77 5.42
N THR A 228 -4.54 -13.20 6.13
CA THR A 228 -4.72 -12.74 7.52
C THR A 228 -5.15 -11.30 7.60
N PHE A 229 -4.63 -10.45 6.72
CA PHE A 229 -4.84 -9.00 6.74
C PHE A 229 -4.80 -8.42 5.33
N THR A 230 -5.69 -7.49 5.05
CA THR A 230 -5.67 -6.66 3.83
C THR A 230 -5.66 -5.20 4.21
N LEU A 231 -4.80 -4.43 3.59
CA LEU A 231 -4.76 -2.97 3.64
C LEU A 231 -4.49 -2.46 2.22
N LEU A 232 -5.35 -1.61 1.71
CA LEU A 232 -5.17 -0.92 0.44
C LEU A 232 -5.52 0.55 0.66
N THR A 233 -4.54 1.43 0.51
CA THR A 233 -4.73 2.87 0.64
C THR A 233 -4.70 3.54 -0.73
N PRO A 234 -5.26 4.75 -0.90
CA PRO A 234 -5.28 5.44 -2.20
C PRO A 234 -3.89 5.64 -2.79
N GLU A 235 -2.86 5.76 -1.95
CA GLU A 235 -1.47 6.01 -2.35
C GLU A 235 -0.90 4.89 -3.23
N CYS A 236 -1.37 3.66 -3.06
CA CYS A 236 -0.94 2.53 -3.88
C CYS A 236 -1.75 2.36 -5.17
N ILE A 237 -2.68 3.29 -5.49
CA ILE A 237 -3.51 3.30 -6.71
C ILE A 237 -4.05 1.92 -7.09
N TRP A 238 -4.74 1.27 -6.14
CA TRP A 238 -5.27 -0.08 -6.31
C TRP A 238 -6.57 -0.14 -7.15
N TYR A 239 -7.08 1.00 -7.57
CA TYR A 239 -8.16 1.20 -8.54
C TYR A 239 -7.78 2.32 -9.51
N PRO A 240 -8.39 2.37 -10.72
CA PRO A 240 -8.08 3.41 -11.70
C PRO A 240 -8.44 4.81 -11.20
N VAL A 241 -7.51 5.74 -11.34
CA VAL A 241 -7.68 7.17 -11.06
C VAL A 241 -7.13 7.98 -12.24
N THR A 242 -7.57 9.22 -12.41
CA THR A 242 -7.10 10.09 -13.51
C THR A 242 -5.97 11.03 -13.06
N ILE A 243 -5.73 11.14 -11.76
CA ILE A 243 -4.62 11.92 -11.18
C ILE A 243 -3.89 11.01 -10.20
N ALA A 244 -2.58 10.88 -10.36
CA ALA A 244 -1.77 10.10 -9.45
C ALA A 244 -1.71 10.77 -8.07
N PRO A 245 -1.77 10.00 -6.96
CA PRO A 245 -1.58 10.55 -5.62
C PRO A 245 -0.18 11.13 -5.48
N VAL A 246 -0.10 12.28 -4.85
CA VAL A 246 1.15 12.98 -4.55
C VAL A 246 1.34 13.14 -3.05
N ASN A 247 2.56 13.40 -2.64
CA ASN A 247 2.93 13.59 -1.24
C ASN A 247 2.12 14.72 -0.60
N PRO A 248 1.35 14.46 0.47
CA PRO A 248 0.59 15.49 1.16
C PRO A 248 1.46 16.56 1.82
N GLY A 249 2.77 16.31 1.99
CA GLY A 249 3.74 17.30 2.48
C GLY A 249 4.05 18.43 1.48
N ALA A 250 3.62 18.30 0.21
CA ALA A 250 3.75 19.33 -0.81
C ALA A 250 2.38 19.72 -1.39
N PRO A 251 1.44 20.24 -0.58
CA PRO A 251 0.03 20.40 -0.98
C PRO A 251 -0.22 21.52 -2.00
N TYR A 252 0.77 22.35 -2.28
CA TYR A 252 0.57 23.63 -2.99
C TYR A 252 0.31 23.49 -4.49
N ASN A 253 0.64 22.35 -5.10
CA ASN A 253 0.53 22.14 -6.55
C ASN A 253 -0.34 20.94 -6.91
N VAL A 254 -1.20 20.50 -6.00
CA VAL A 254 -1.91 19.24 -6.18
C VAL A 254 -3.32 19.47 -6.69
N ARG A 255 -3.55 19.19 -7.97
CA ARG A 255 -4.90 18.95 -8.46
C ARG A 255 -5.42 17.64 -7.82
N LYS A 256 -6.60 17.69 -7.22
CA LYS A 256 -7.28 16.52 -6.68
C LYS A 256 -8.65 16.40 -7.32
N ASN A 257 -9.01 15.19 -7.74
CA ASN A 257 -10.39 14.88 -8.03
C ASN A 257 -11.12 14.58 -6.74
N PHE A 258 -12.36 15.08 -6.64
CA PHE A 258 -13.32 14.62 -5.66
C PHE A 258 -14.34 13.80 -6.44
N THR A 259 -14.36 12.50 -6.15
CA THR A 259 -15.08 11.49 -6.95
C THR A 259 -16.16 10.84 -6.09
N ASP A 260 -17.31 10.57 -6.67
CA ASP A 260 -18.36 9.77 -6.05
C ASP A 260 -17.95 8.29 -6.15
N TYR A 261 -17.56 7.71 -5.02
CA TYR A 261 -17.14 6.31 -4.94
C TYR A 261 -18.24 5.40 -4.44
N THR A 262 -18.45 4.30 -5.15
CA THR A 262 -19.11 3.10 -4.64
C THR A 262 -18.11 1.96 -4.66
N LEU A 263 -17.93 1.27 -3.52
CA LEU A 263 -17.05 0.12 -3.42
C LEU A 263 -17.84 -1.12 -3.05
N THR A 264 -17.82 -2.12 -3.90
CA THR A 264 -18.36 -3.46 -3.61
C THR A 264 -17.20 -4.43 -3.43
N VAL A 265 -17.13 -5.06 -2.26
CA VAL A 265 -16.11 -6.06 -1.92
C VAL A 265 -16.78 -7.42 -1.86
N HIS A 266 -16.33 -8.35 -2.71
CA HIS A 266 -16.75 -9.73 -2.67
C HIS A 266 -15.81 -10.50 -1.72
N TYR A 267 -16.29 -10.85 -0.55
CA TYR A 267 -15.51 -11.50 0.48
C TYR A 267 -16.33 -12.58 1.21
N GLU A 268 -15.84 -13.82 1.16
CA GLU A 268 -16.49 -15.00 1.74
C GLU A 268 -15.78 -15.42 3.07
N GLY A 269 -15.48 -14.50 3.95
CA GLY A 269 -14.82 -14.78 5.21
C GLY A 269 -15.50 -14.13 6.40
N ASP A 270 -15.04 -14.48 7.60
CA ASP A 270 -15.60 -13.99 8.88
C ASP A 270 -15.00 -12.66 9.33
N LYS A 271 -14.02 -12.13 8.59
CA LYS A 271 -13.30 -10.91 8.97
C LYS A 271 -14.12 -9.66 8.69
N THR A 272 -13.87 -8.64 9.48
CA THR A 272 -14.46 -7.33 9.30
C THR A 272 -13.85 -6.65 8.07
N VAL A 273 -14.72 -6.20 7.17
CA VAL A 273 -14.36 -5.41 5.99
C VAL A 273 -14.70 -3.95 6.28
N LEU A 274 -13.74 -3.05 6.11
CA LEU A 274 -13.90 -1.61 6.38
C LEU A 274 -13.46 -0.79 5.17
N SER A 275 -14.25 0.23 4.88
CA SER A 275 -13.96 1.29 3.91
C SER A 275 -14.70 2.57 4.31
N GLN A 276 -14.52 3.64 3.54
CA GLN A 276 -15.26 4.89 3.71
C GLN A 276 -16.73 4.72 3.34
N GLY A 277 -17.60 5.42 4.07
CA GLY A 277 -19.02 5.46 3.79
C GLY A 277 -19.86 4.49 4.61
N LYS A 278 -21.14 4.37 4.22
CA LYS A 278 -22.10 3.45 4.83
C LYS A 278 -22.01 2.09 4.15
N SER A 279 -21.92 1.03 4.93
CA SER A 279 -21.89 -0.34 4.42
C SER A 279 -23.29 -0.95 4.35
N LYS A 280 -23.54 -1.71 3.29
CA LYS A 280 -24.67 -2.61 3.12
C LYS A 280 -24.17 -3.99 2.77
N ILE A 281 -24.61 -5.00 3.51
CA ILE A 281 -24.24 -6.41 3.28
C ILE A 281 -25.34 -7.06 2.46
N ASP A 282 -24.97 -7.74 1.37
CA ASP A 282 -25.88 -8.51 0.52
C ASP A 282 -25.18 -9.84 0.13
N GLY A 283 -25.44 -10.87 0.91
CA GLY A 283 -24.75 -12.15 0.80
C GLY A 283 -23.22 -11.99 0.99
N PRO A 284 -22.39 -12.47 0.04
CA PRO A 284 -20.95 -12.32 0.12
C PRO A 284 -20.45 -10.93 -0.29
N ALA A 285 -21.32 -10.06 -0.77
CA ALA A 285 -20.98 -8.72 -1.21
C ALA A 285 -21.23 -7.69 -0.11
N ILE A 286 -20.23 -6.83 0.14
CA ILE A 286 -20.33 -5.70 1.06
C ILE A 286 -20.13 -4.44 0.24
N THR A 287 -21.16 -3.62 0.13
CA THR A 287 -21.12 -2.37 -0.64
C THR A 287 -21.04 -1.16 0.28
N PHE A 288 -20.06 -0.31 0.01
CA PHE A 288 -19.85 0.97 0.70
C PHE A 288 -20.25 2.12 -0.22
N THR A 289 -21.08 3.03 0.28
CA THR A 289 -21.54 4.22 -0.44
C THR A 289 -21.24 5.47 0.39
N ASN A 290 -20.80 6.52 -0.28
CA ASN A 290 -20.47 7.79 0.33
C ASN A 290 -21.56 8.83 0.04
N ALA A 291 -21.83 9.71 1.00
CA ALA A 291 -22.79 10.80 0.82
C ALA A 291 -22.20 12.02 0.12
N THR A 292 -20.86 12.08 0.06
CA THR A 292 -20.08 13.18 -0.53
C THR A 292 -18.94 12.61 -1.34
N ALA A 293 -18.54 13.33 -2.38
CA ALA A 293 -17.36 13.01 -3.16
C ALA A 293 -16.10 13.04 -2.30
N LEU A 294 -15.20 12.09 -2.51
CA LEU A 294 -13.97 11.89 -1.74
C LEU A 294 -12.73 11.99 -2.64
N PRO A 295 -11.58 12.37 -2.08
CA PRO A 295 -10.31 12.37 -2.83
C PRO A 295 -9.73 10.97 -3.06
N GLY A 296 -10.27 9.95 -2.40
CA GLY A 296 -9.86 8.55 -2.51
C GLY A 296 -10.49 7.69 -1.42
N ILE A 297 -10.43 6.37 -1.60
CA ILE A 297 -10.94 5.39 -0.65
C ILE A 297 -9.91 4.33 -0.31
N SER A 298 -10.00 3.81 0.91
CA SER A 298 -9.17 2.71 1.43
C SER A 298 -10.02 1.46 1.63
N LEU A 299 -9.37 0.31 1.64
CA LEU A 299 -9.96 -0.97 2.03
C LEU A 299 -9.10 -1.63 3.09
N THR A 300 -9.69 -2.07 4.19
CA THR A 300 -9.02 -2.97 5.13
C THR A 300 -9.91 -4.16 5.49
N ILE A 301 -9.30 -5.34 5.62
CA ILE A 301 -9.97 -6.59 6.00
C ILE A 301 -9.13 -7.26 7.06
N ALA A 302 -9.68 -7.41 8.26
CA ALA A 302 -8.99 -8.08 9.36
C ALA A 302 -9.97 -8.63 10.40
N ASP A 303 -9.42 -9.39 11.32
CA ASP A 303 -10.15 -9.88 12.49
C ASP A 303 -10.13 -8.80 13.59
N TYR A 304 -11.10 -7.89 13.51
CA TYR A 304 -11.22 -6.75 14.39
C TYR A 304 -12.26 -6.95 15.48
N ASP A 305 -11.94 -6.47 16.68
CA ASP A 305 -12.91 -6.07 17.68
C ASP A 305 -13.22 -4.57 17.50
N LYS A 306 -14.40 -4.16 17.99
CA LYS A 306 -14.90 -2.80 17.79
C LYS A 306 -15.32 -2.16 19.10
N LYS A 307 -14.94 -0.90 19.30
CA LYS A 307 -15.59 0.01 20.25
C LYS A 307 -16.20 1.19 19.51
N ALA A 308 -17.37 1.63 19.94
CA ALA A 308 -18.08 2.71 19.31
C ALA A 308 -18.64 3.67 20.35
N LEU A 309 -18.65 4.96 20.01
CA LEU A 309 -19.22 6.03 20.80
C LEU A 309 -19.95 6.98 19.84
N ARG A 310 -21.18 7.36 20.18
CA ARG A 310 -21.91 8.37 19.43
C ARG A 310 -21.81 9.71 20.14
N VAL A 311 -21.35 10.72 19.42
CA VAL A 311 -21.35 12.10 19.90
C VAL A 311 -22.10 12.95 18.89
N ASP A 312 -23.19 13.56 19.34
CA ASP A 312 -24.13 14.32 18.52
C ASP A 312 -24.66 13.50 17.32
N SER A 313 -24.36 13.90 16.09
CA SER A 313 -24.79 13.20 14.86
C SER A 313 -23.75 12.25 14.30
N THR A 314 -22.54 12.14 14.92
CA THR A 314 -21.41 11.40 14.39
C THR A 314 -21.13 10.16 15.23
N ASP A 315 -20.95 9.03 14.55
CA ASP A 315 -20.51 7.77 15.16
C ASP A 315 -18.97 7.69 15.11
N TYR A 316 -18.33 7.58 16.25
CA TYR A 316 -16.89 7.39 16.42
C TYR A 316 -16.62 5.92 16.68
N GLU A 317 -15.87 5.25 15.80
CA GLU A 317 -15.60 3.83 15.87
C GLU A 317 -14.11 3.57 15.87
N ILE A 318 -13.67 2.71 16.78
CA ILE A 318 -12.28 2.22 16.83
C ILE A 318 -12.33 0.72 16.60
N TYR A 319 -11.59 0.27 15.60
CA TYR A 319 -11.36 -1.12 15.26
C TYR A 319 -9.93 -1.49 15.61
N TYR A 320 -9.75 -2.52 16.42
CA TYR A 320 -8.45 -3.01 16.88
C TYR A 320 -8.40 -4.54 16.73
N PHE A 321 -7.21 -5.09 16.58
CA PHE A 321 -7.07 -6.54 16.41
C PHE A 321 -7.51 -7.28 17.66
N LYS A 322 -8.08 -8.46 17.49
CA LYS A 322 -8.49 -9.32 18.60
C LYS A 322 -7.30 -9.59 19.53
N GLY A 323 -7.49 -9.36 20.80
CA GLY A 323 -6.44 -9.47 21.81
C GLY A 323 -5.64 -8.20 22.05
N HIS A 324 -5.85 -7.12 21.27
CA HIS A 324 -5.22 -5.82 21.47
C HIS A 324 -6.06 -4.88 22.33
N ASP A 325 -6.86 -5.42 23.24
CA ASP A 325 -7.74 -4.64 24.11
C ASP A 325 -7.03 -4.04 25.35
N TYR A 326 -5.68 -4.17 25.43
CA TYR A 326 -4.87 -3.71 26.56
C TYR A 326 -5.08 -2.21 26.90
N PHE A 327 -5.46 -1.40 25.95
CA PHE A 327 -5.80 0.02 26.18
C PHE A 327 -7.26 0.20 26.62
N SER A 328 -8.13 -0.79 26.45
CA SER A 328 -9.57 -0.65 26.73
C SER A 328 -9.86 -0.36 28.19
N LYS A 329 -9.03 -0.86 29.10
CA LYS A 329 -9.10 -0.58 30.52
C LYS A 329 -8.94 0.91 30.88
N TYR A 330 -8.28 1.65 30.00
CA TYR A 330 -8.07 3.09 30.16
C TYR A 330 -9.17 3.91 29.50
N PHE A 331 -9.94 3.33 28.56
CA PHE A 331 -11.03 4.01 27.87
C PHE A 331 -12.37 3.95 28.62
N GLU A 332 -12.61 2.95 29.47
CA GLU A 332 -13.86 2.86 30.22
C GLU A 332 -14.11 4.06 31.14
N PRO A 333 -13.13 4.57 31.91
CA PRO A 333 -13.31 5.80 32.69
C PRO A 333 -13.41 7.06 31.83
N LEU A 334 -12.95 7.02 30.57
CA LEU A 334 -12.98 8.14 29.62
C LEU A 334 -14.30 8.24 28.86
N SER A 335 -15.17 7.21 28.92
CA SER A 335 -16.47 7.21 28.20
C SER A 335 -17.33 8.41 28.55
N ASP A 336 -17.25 8.92 29.77
CA ASP A 336 -18.01 10.05 30.25
C ASP A 336 -17.39 11.41 29.90
N THR A 337 -16.06 11.46 29.79
CA THR A 337 -15.31 12.70 29.49
C THR A 337 -15.04 12.88 28.01
N LEU A 338 -14.84 11.78 27.27
CA LEU A 338 -14.46 11.79 25.86
C LEU A 338 -15.49 12.54 24.96
N PRO A 339 -16.82 12.44 25.18
CA PRO A 339 -17.79 13.23 24.43
C PRO A 339 -17.59 14.74 24.58
N GLY A 340 -17.24 15.20 25.80
CA GLY A 340 -16.93 16.60 26.07
C GLY A 340 -15.69 17.06 25.31
N VAL A 341 -14.61 16.27 25.37
CA VAL A 341 -13.36 16.56 24.66
C VAL A 341 -13.57 16.59 23.13
N ILE A 342 -14.32 15.63 22.59
CA ILE A 342 -14.65 15.61 21.15
C ILE A 342 -15.39 16.87 20.76
N ARG A 343 -16.38 17.30 21.52
CA ARG A 343 -17.12 18.55 21.26
C ARG A 343 -16.23 19.77 21.33
N GLU A 344 -15.33 19.83 22.31
CA GLU A 344 -14.37 20.95 22.47
C GLU A 344 -13.43 21.03 21.27
N VAL A 345 -12.84 19.89 20.85
CA VAL A 345 -11.97 19.82 19.67
C VAL A 345 -12.76 20.18 18.41
N LYS A 346 -13.95 19.63 18.25
CA LYS A 346 -14.84 19.96 17.12
C LYS A 346 -15.12 21.45 17.08
N ASN A 347 -15.55 22.04 18.17
CA ASN A 347 -15.85 23.47 18.27
C ASN A 347 -14.60 24.32 18.02
N SER A 348 -13.42 23.90 18.45
CA SER A 348 -12.17 24.64 18.20
C SER A 348 -11.74 24.59 16.75
N LEU A 349 -12.02 23.51 16.03
CA LEU A 349 -11.77 23.37 14.58
C LEU A 349 -12.84 24.08 13.74
N GLU A 350 -14.08 24.18 14.23
CA GLU A 350 -15.19 24.87 13.59
C GLU A 350 -15.24 26.38 13.90
N ILE A 351 -14.39 26.89 14.78
CA ILE A 351 -14.31 28.33 15.16
C ILE A 351 -14.07 29.25 13.95
N GLU A 352 -13.54 28.75 12.85
CA GLU A 352 -13.47 29.50 11.59
C GLU A 352 -14.72 29.37 10.69
N LYS A 353 -15.88 29.05 11.28
CA LYS A 353 -17.25 29.24 10.79
C LYS A 353 -17.75 28.42 9.60
N ASP A 354 -18.97 27.92 9.78
CA ASP A 354 -19.91 27.39 8.80
C ASP A 354 -19.55 26.07 8.10
N ARG A 355 -18.65 25.27 8.66
CA ARG A 355 -18.37 23.93 8.15
C ARG A 355 -18.62 22.87 9.20
N ASP A 356 -19.85 22.41 9.26
CA ASP A 356 -20.15 21.16 9.99
C ASP A 356 -19.32 20.01 9.44
N TYR A 357 -18.88 19.10 10.32
CA TYR A 357 -18.25 17.87 9.90
C TYR A 357 -19.21 17.08 8.99
N PRO A 358 -18.87 16.91 7.69
CA PRO A 358 -19.85 16.47 6.69
C PRO A 358 -20.18 14.98 6.78
N PHE A 359 -19.44 14.22 7.63
CA PHE A 359 -19.58 12.77 7.70
C PHE A 359 -20.31 12.35 8.97
N GLY A 360 -21.27 11.41 8.83
CA GLY A 360 -21.97 10.83 9.98
C GLY A 360 -21.14 9.77 10.75
N LYS A 361 -19.90 9.51 10.32
CA LYS A 361 -19.06 8.47 10.90
C LYS A 361 -17.58 8.83 10.82
N PHE A 362 -16.85 8.54 11.90
CA PHE A 362 -15.38 8.61 11.97
C PHE A 362 -14.84 7.25 12.40
N VAL A 363 -13.92 6.69 11.63
CA VAL A 363 -13.37 5.35 11.88
C VAL A 363 -11.86 5.43 12.05
N LEU A 364 -11.36 4.87 13.13
CA LEU A 364 -9.95 4.52 13.32
C LEU A 364 -9.82 3.01 13.25
N ALA A 365 -8.96 2.52 12.38
CA ALA A 365 -8.64 1.10 12.28
C ALA A 365 -7.16 0.89 12.58
N GLU A 366 -6.87 -0.04 13.49
CA GLU A 366 -5.51 -0.47 13.77
C GLU A 366 -4.92 -1.15 12.55
N THR A 367 -3.67 -0.84 12.24
CA THR A 367 -2.91 -1.49 11.18
C THR A 367 -1.65 -2.11 11.77
N PRO A 368 -1.21 -3.30 11.30
CA PRO A 368 0.04 -3.88 11.76
C PRO A 368 1.21 -3.01 11.31
N VAL A 369 2.17 -2.86 12.19
CA VAL A 369 3.40 -2.08 11.96
C VAL A 369 4.45 -2.95 11.28
#